data_a9f18479817474c1a3186f8297051125
#
_entry.id   a9f18479817474c1a3186f8297051125
#
_cell.length_a   1.000
_cell.length_b   1.000
_cell.length_c   1.000
_cell.angle_alpha   90.00
_cell.angle_beta   90.00
_cell.angle_gamma   90.00
#
_symmetry.space_group_name_H-M   'P 1'
#
loop_
_entity.id
_entity.type
_entity.pdbx_description
1 polymer ?
#
loop_
_entity_poly.entity_id
_entity_poly.type
_entity_poly.pdbx_seq_one_letter_code
_entity_poly.pdbx_strand_id
1 'polypeptide(L)'
;YDVYEKLYERRSLYQIKLLSESIKELKFNFNKQVCGVIISKEIQNKAGANYEHVEGFTDFFRSIEGVQVAYCIIEQNYSYRINFRSRGKYIINDIAKSFGGGGHKLAAGASVDNLSGSEIEDKILRILKGKINVN
;
A
#
# COMPACT_ATOMS: atom_id res chain seq x y z
N TYR A 1 19.01 -7.23 -9.49
CA TYR A 1 19.58 -8.08 -8.45
C TYR A 1 19.45 -7.47 -7.04
N ASP A 2 19.77 -6.18 -6.91
CA ASP A 2 19.67 -5.48 -5.62
C ASP A 2 18.24 -5.50 -5.07
N VAL A 3 17.25 -5.38 -5.96
CA VAL A 3 15.84 -5.42 -5.54
C VAL A 3 15.51 -6.80 -4.98
N TYR A 4 15.96 -7.87 -5.65
CA TYR A 4 15.76 -9.23 -5.16
C TYR A 4 16.40 -9.41 -3.79
N GLU A 5 17.64 -8.95 -3.64
CA GLU A 5 18.38 -9.08 -2.39
C GLU A 5 17.66 -8.37 -1.23
N LYS A 6 17.16 -7.15 -1.47
CA LYS A 6 16.42 -6.40 -0.45
C LYS A 6 15.10 -7.06 -0.08
N LEU A 7 14.37 -7.56 -1.07
CA LEU A 7 13.02 -8.09 -0.84
C LEU A 7 13.04 -9.52 -0.29
N TYR A 8 14.04 -10.32 -0.64
CA TYR A 8 14.01 -11.74 -0.36
C TYR A 8 15.18 -12.26 0.48
N GLU A 9 16.32 -11.56 0.49
CA GLU A 9 17.51 -12.05 1.16
C GLU A 9 17.92 -11.25 2.40
N ARG A 10 17.48 -10.00 2.51
CA ARG A 10 17.90 -9.11 3.60
C ARG A 10 16.77 -8.64 4.50
N ARG A 11 15.61 -9.27 4.44
CA ARG A 11 14.54 -8.89 5.35
C ARG A 11 14.84 -9.36 6.76
N SER A 12 14.66 -8.45 7.71
CA SER A 12 14.75 -8.81 9.13
C SER A 12 13.53 -9.64 9.52
N LEU A 13 13.64 -10.33 10.65
CA LEU A 13 12.52 -11.07 11.21
C LEU A 13 11.32 -10.16 11.47
N TYR A 14 11.56 -8.92 11.89
CA TYR A 14 10.49 -7.96 12.17
C TYR A 14 9.73 -7.57 10.91
N GLN A 15 10.44 -7.43 9.79
CA GLN A 15 9.81 -7.16 8.50
C GLN A 15 8.93 -8.34 8.06
N ILE A 16 9.42 -9.56 8.25
CA ILE A 16 8.66 -10.77 7.91
C ILE A 16 7.41 -10.88 8.80
N LYS A 17 7.54 -10.62 10.09
CA LYS A 17 6.40 -10.64 11.01
C LYS A 17 5.38 -9.56 10.64
N LEU A 18 5.85 -8.36 10.29
CA LEU A 18 4.97 -7.27 9.89
C LEU A 18 4.25 -7.60 8.58
N LEU A 19 4.96 -8.19 7.62
CA LEU A 19 4.36 -8.63 6.37
C LEU A 19 3.27 -9.67 6.65
N SER A 20 3.54 -10.64 7.50
CA SER A 20 2.59 -11.67 7.88
C SER A 20 1.32 -11.08 8.49
N GLU A 21 1.46 -10.15 9.43
CA GLU A 21 0.32 -9.49 10.05
C GLU A 21 -0.45 -8.63 9.04
N SER A 22 0.27 -7.97 8.14
CA SER A 22 -0.35 -7.15 7.10
C SER A 22 -1.16 -8.00 6.11
N ILE A 23 -0.66 -9.17 5.74
CA ILE A 23 -1.35 -10.08 4.83
C ILE A 23 -2.72 -10.49 5.39
N LYS A 24 -2.84 -10.68 6.69
CA LYS A 24 -4.11 -11.03 7.34
C LYS A 24 -5.18 -9.94 7.15
N GLU A 25 -4.76 -8.71 6.96
CA GLU A 25 -5.66 -7.56 6.82
C GLU A 25 -5.84 -7.10 5.37
N LEU A 26 -5.27 -7.80 4.41
CA LEU A 26 -5.41 -7.44 2.99
C LEU A 26 -6.87 -7.45 2.57
N LYS A 27 -7.25 -6.44 1.81
CA LYS A 27 -8.57 -6.32 1.21
C LYS A 27 -8.46 -6.32 -0.31
N PHE A 28 -9.41 -6.95 -0.95
CA PHE A 28 -9.49 -7.02 -2.42
C PHE A 28 -10.78 -6.39 -2.88
N ASN A 29 -10.72 -5.57 -3.91
CA ASN A 29 -11.87 -4.88 -4.47
C ASN A 29 -11.84 -4.95 -6.00
N PHE A 30 -12.96 -4.66 -6.63
CA PHE A 30 -13.08 -4.57 -8.10
C PHE A 30 -12.61 -5.85 -8.78
N ASN A 31 -13.21 -6.99 -8.41
CA ASN A 31 -12.86 -8.31 -8.93
C ASN A 31 -11.37 -8.61 -8.76
N LYS A 32 -10.85 -8.29 -7.57
CA LYS A 32 -9.44 -8.53 -7.20
C LYS A 32 -8.43 -7.72 -8.01
N GLN A 33 -8.87 -6.73 -8.74
CA GLN A 33 -7.94 -5.84 -9.46
C GLN A 33 -7.22 -4.89 -8.52
N VAL A 34 -7.79 -4.61 -7.35
CA VAL A 34 -7.20 -3.74 -6.35
C VAL A 34 -6.96 -4.51 -5.07
N CYS A 35 -5.79 -4.36 -4.51
CA CYS A 35 -5.38 -4.96 -3.24
C CYS A 35 -4.82 -3.86 -2.34
N GLY A 36 -5.22 -3.83 -1.09
CA GLY A 36 -4.71 -2.83 -0.18
C GLY A 36 -4.83 -3.20 1.28
N VAL A 37 -4.12 -2.46 2.12
CA VAL A 37 -4.07 -2.71 3.55
C VAL A 37 -3.79 -1.43 4.31
N ILE A 38 -4.37 -1.33 5.50
CA ILE A 38 -4.03 -0.31 6.49
C ILE A 38 -3.09 -0.97 7.50
N ILE A 39 -1.83 -0.53 7.51
CA ILE A 39 -0.83 -1.05 8.44
C ILE A 39 -0.81 -0.13 9.66
N SER A 40 -1.67 -0.45 10.62
CA SER A 40 -1.87 0.34 11.83
C SER A 40 -0.74 0.16 12.83
N LYS A 41 -0.69 1.04 13.82
CA LYS A 41 0.25 0.90 14.95
C LYS A 41 0.00 -0.41 15.69
N GLU A 42 -1.25 -0.85 15.78
CA GLU A 42 -1.58 -2.13 16.42
C GLU A 42 -0.92 -3.30 15.69
N ILE A 43 -1.00 -3.31 14.36
CA ILE A 43 -0.35 -4.34 13.54
C ILE A 43 1.17 -4.27 13.71
N GLN A 44 1.73 -3.08 13.67
CA GLN A 44 3.16 -2.85 13.86
C GLN A 44 3.62 -3.38 15.21
N ASN A 45 2.87 -3.08 16.26
CA ASN A 45 3.20 -3.52 17.63
C ASN A 45 3.13 -5.05 17.76
N LYS A 46 2.12 -5.68 17.16
CA LYS A 46 2.01 -7.15 17.17
C LYS A 46 3.24 -7.82 16.54
N ALA A 47 3.79 -7.19 15.52
CA ALA A 47 4.96 -7.72 14.82
C ALA A 47 6.28 -7.35 15.51
N GLY A 48 6.25 -6.49 16.52
CA GLY A 48 7.45 -5.95 17.12
C GLY A 48 8.21 -5.05 16.17
N ALA A 49 7.52 -4.46 15.21
CA ALA A 49 8.08 -3.65 14.13
C ALA A 49 7.60 -2.21 14.23
N ASN A 50 8.03 -1.38 13.30
CA ASN A 50 7.55 -0.02 13.16
C ASN A 50 7.29 0.30 11.68
N TYR A 51 6.86 1.51 11.41
CA TYR A 51 6.49 1.91 10.05
C TYR A 51 7.64 1.94 9.06
N GLU A 52 8.89 1.86 9.52
CA GLU A 52 10.05 1.80 8.62
C GLU A 52 10.27 0.41 8.03
N HIS A 53 9.62 -0.62 8.57
CA HIS A 53 9.82 -2.01 8.16
C HIS A 53 8.93 -2.44 6.98
N VAL A 54 8.33 -1.50 6.26
CA VAL A 54 7.37 -1.79 5.20
C VAL A 54 7.95 -1.76 3.78
N GLU A 55 9.27 -1.60 3.65
CA GLU A 55 9.91 -1.51 2.35
C GLU A 55 9.57 -2.71 1.47
N GLY A 56 9.09 -2.44 0.26
CA GLY A 56 8.78 -3.48 -0.72
C GLY A 56 7.41 -4.13 -0.56
N PHE A 57 6.65 -3.80 0.49
CA PHE A 57 5.34 -4.43 0.72
C PHE A 57 4.35 -4.14 -0.41
N THR A 58 4.28 -2.89 -0.86
CA THR A 58 3.32 -2.51 -1.90
C THR A 58 3.66 -3.20 -3.22
N ASP A 59 4.94 -3.33 -3.53
CA ASP A 59 5.40 -4.07 -4.72
C ASP A 59 5.04 -5.55 -4.61
N PHE A 60 5.19 -6.11 -3.42
CA PHE A 60 4.85 -7.51 -3.17
C PHE A 60 3.35 -7.75 -3.38
N PHE A 61 2.51 -6.89 -2.85
CA PHE A 61 1.05 -7.03 -3.01
C PHE A 61 0.63 -6.82 -4.47
N ARG A 62 1.28 -5.91 -5.20
CA ARG A 62 1.02 -5.76 -6.61
C ARG A 62 1.35 -7.02 -7.41
N SER A 63 2.29 -7.84 -6.91
CA SER A 63 2.70 -9.06 -7.61
C SER A 63 1.66 -10.18 -7.56
N ILE A 64 0.63 -10.04 -6.71
CA ILE A 64 -0.43 -11.05 -6.59
C ILE A 64 -1.16 -11.17 -7.93
N GLU A 65 -1.40 -12.40 -8.37
CA GLU A 65 -2.06 -12.66 -9.65
C GLU A 65 -3.41 -11.94 -9.72
N GLY A 66 -3.64 -11.22 -10.81
CA GLY A 66 -4.88 -10.48 -11.04
C GLY A 66 -4.89 -9.06 -10.51
N VAL A 67 -3.97 -8.71 -9.63
CA VAL A 67 -3.90 -7.36 -9.05
C VAL A 67 -3.30 -6.40 -10.06
N GLN A 68 -4.00 -5.29 -10.30
CA GLN A 68 -3.52 -4.20 -11.16
C GLN A 68 -3.00 -3.04 -10.34
N VAL A 69 -3.62 -2.74 -9.19
CA VAL A 69 -3.23 -1.65 -8.31
C VAL A 69 -3.13 -2.16 -6.88
N ALA A 70 -2.04 -1.81 -6.21
CA ALA A 70 -1.87 -2.08 -4.78
C ALA A 70 -1.62 -0.78 -4.03
N TYR A 71 -2.14 -0.69 -2.82
CA TYR A 71 -1.85 0.43 -1.92
C TYR A 71 -1.57 -0.05 -0.51
N CYS A 72 -0.71 0.69 0.19
CA CYS A 72 -0.49 0.52 1.62
C CYS A 72 -0.71 1.87 2.29
N ILE A 73 -1.50 1.86 3.35
CA ILE A 73 -1.75 3.03 4.20
C ILE A 73 -1.07 2.74 5.52
N ILE A 74 0.03 3.44 5.80
CA ILE A 74 0.93 3.10 6.91
C ILE A 74 0.82 4.16 7.99
N GLU A 75 0.37 3.76 9.16
CA GLU A 75 0.27 4.67 10.29
C GLU A 75 1.66 4.99 10.83
N GLN A 76 1.96 6.28 10.91
CA GLN A 76 3.17 6.81 11.51
C GLN A 76 2.81 7.51 12.83
N ASN A 77 3.72 8.30 13.40
CA ASN A 77 3.46 8.91 14.71
C ASN A 77 2.37 9.99 14.66
N TYR A 78 2.40 10.85 13.64
CA TYR A 78 1.45 11.97 13.52
C TYR A 78 0.78 12.05 12.17
N SER A 79 0.99 11.05 11.33
CA SER A 79 0.49 11.07 9.96
C SER A 79 0.35 9.65 9.43
N TYR A 80 -0.20 9.55 8.22
CA TYR A 80 -0.21 8.31 7.46
C TYR A 80 0.63 8.48 6.21
N ARG A 81 1.39 7.47 5.87
CA ARG A 81 2.09 7.38 4.59
C ARG A 81 1.29 6.47 3.68
N ILE A 82 1.06 6.90 2.44
CA ILE A 82 0.38 6.07 1.44
C ILE A 82 1.37 5.75 0.34
N ASN A 83 1.46 4.46 0.00
CA ASN A 83 2.25 4.01 -1.14
C ASN A 83 1.32 3.35 -2.15
N PHE A 84 1.49 3.69 -3.42
CA PHE A 84 0.71 3.14 -4.54
C PHE A 84 1.65 2.49 -5.54
N ARG A 85 1.21 1.36 -6.09
CA ARG A 85 1.90 0.70 -7.21
C ARG A 85 0.87 0.21 -8.21
N SER A 86 1.18 0.31 -9.49
CA SER A 86 0.32 -0.17 -10.57
C SER A 86 1.12 -1.02 -11.54
N ARG A 87 0.45 -2.01 -12.16
CA ARG A 87 1.06 -2.83 -13.21
C ARG A 87 1.13 -2.12 -14.55
N GLY A 88 0.33 -1.07 -14.74
CA GLY A 88 0.34 -0.31 -15.98
C GLY A 88 -1.04 -0.07 -16.59
N LYS A 89 -2.05 -0.88 -16.24
CA LYS A 89 -3.40 -0.70 -16.76
C LYS A 89 -4.03 0.61 -16.29
N TYR A 90 -3.76 1.00 -15.06
CA TYR A 90 -4.29 2.23 -14.47
C TYR A 90 -3.15 3.07 -13.92
N ILE A 91 -3.17 4.37 -14.16
CA ILE A 91 -2.21 5.27 -13.54
C ILE A 91 -2.70 5.64 -12.14
N ILE A 92 -1.78 5.90 -11.22
CA ILE A 92 -2.13 6.17 -9.82
C ILE A 92 -1.49 7.46 -9.27
N ASN A 93 -0.67 8.15 -10.03
CA ASN A 93 -0.04 9.38 -9.54
C ASN A 93 -1.04 10.50 -9.30
N ASP A 94 -2.16 10.53 -10.03
CA ASP A 94 -3.23 11.49 -9.79
C ASP A 94 -3.93 11.23 -8.46
N ILE A 95 -4.04 9.97 -8.05
CA ILE A 95 -4.58 9.62 -6.72
C ILE A 95 -3.66 10.17 -5.63
N ALA A 96 -2.35 9.94 -5.78
CA ALA A 96 -1.37 10.48 -4.84
C ALA A 96 -1.44 12.01 -4.76
N LYS A 97 -1.59 12.68 -5.91
CA LYS A 97 -1.73 14.13 -5.97
C LYS A 97 -2.97 14.63 -5.23
N SER A 98 -4.06 13.86 -5.25
CA SER A 98 -5.28 14.24 -4.54
C SER A 98 -5.09 14.29 -3.03
N PHE A 99 -4.04 13.68 -2.51
CA PHE A 99 -3.63 13.71 -1.11
C PHE A 99 -2.45 14.65 -0.87
N GLY A 100 -2.07 15.44 -1.86
CA GLY A 100 -0.94 16.36 -1.73
C GLY A 100 0.41 15.73 -2.04
N GLY A 101 0.44 14.51 -2.52
CA GLY A 101 1.66 13.81 -2.88
C GLY A 101 1.94 13.83 -4.37
N GLY A 102 2.56 12.78 -4.87
CA GLY A 102 2.90 12.65 -6.28
C GLY A 102 3.78 11.46 -6.56
N GLY A 103 4.40 11.46 -7.73
CA GLY A 103 5.30 10.41 -8.16
C GLY A 103 5.09 10.03 -9.62
N HIS A 104 5.52 8.83 -9.96
CA HIS A 104 5.36 8.31 -11.31
C HIS A 104 3.96 7.75 -11.53
N LYS A 105 3.59 7.56 -12.79
CA LYS A 105 2.27 7.02 -13.15
C LYS A 105 1.99 5.67 -12.51
N LEU A 106 3.03 4.87 -12.30
CA LEU A 106 2.90 3.49 -11.79
C LEU A 106 3.47 3.30 -10.38
N ALA A 107 4.06 4.34 -9.79
CA ALA A 107 4.63 4.28 -8.45
C ALA A 107 4.61 5.67 -7.83
N ALA A 108 3.77 5.87 -6.84
CA ALA A 108 3.57 7.19 -6.25
C ALA A 108 3.22 7.06 -4.76
N GLY A 109 3.23 8.18 -4.06
CA GLY A 109 2.89 8.20 -2.64
C GLY A 109 2.54 9.56 -2.12
N ALA A 110 2.08 9.59 -0.87
CA ALA A 110 1.68 10.82 -0.20
C ALA A 110 1.82 10.67 1.31
N SER A 111 1.91 11.80 2.01
CA SER A 111 1.81 11.84 3.47
C SER A 111 0.56 12.63 3.83
N VAL A 112 -0.23 12.12 4.76
CA VAL A 112 -1.52 12.70 5.15
C VAL A 112 -1.58 12.82 6.65
N ASP A 113 -1.89 14.00 7.18
CA ASP A 113 -1.90 14.25 8.62
C ASP A 113 -3.27 14.66 9.17
N ASN A 114 -4.30 14.73 8.33
CA ASN A 114 -5.60 15.23 8.74
C ASN A 114 -6.77 14.27 8.48
N LEU A 115 -6.47 13.01 8.15
CA LEU A 115 -7.47 11.99 7.90
C LEU A 115 -7.11 10.71 8.63
N SER A 116 -8.11 9.91 8.99
CA SER A 116 -7.89 8.58 9.54
C SER A 116 -7.55 7.59 8.42
N GLY A 117 -7.04 6.43 8.78
CA GLY A 117 -6.76 5.37 7.81
C GLY A 117 -7.99 4.97 7.02
N SER A 118 -9.15 4.84 7.70
CA SER A 118 -10.42 4.52 7.05
C SER A 118 -10.86 5.59 6.06
N GLU A 119 -10.72 6.86 6.43
CA GLU A 119 -11.08 7.98 5.56
C GLU A 119 -10.18 8.02 4.32
N ILE A 120 -8.89 7.74 4.50
CA ILE A 120 -7.94 7.66 3.38
C ILE A 120 -8.35 6.52 2.45
N GLU A 121 -8.62 5.35 3.00
CA GLU A 121 -9.00 4.18 2.21
C GLU A 121 -10.29 4.42 1.42
N ASP A 122 -11.30 5.02 2.05
CA ASP A 122 -12.57 5.33 1.39
C ASP A 122 -12.33 6.27 0.19
N LYS A 123 -11.47 7.25 0.35
CA LYS A 123 -11.16 8.19 -0.73
C LYS A 123 -10.42 7.49 -1.88
N ILE A 124 -9.44 6.64 -1.55
CA ILE A 124 -8.71 5.85 -2.57
C ILE A 124 -9.68 5.00 -3.38
N LEU A 125 -10.53 4.24 -2.71
CA LEU A 125 -11.47 3.33 -3.36
C LEU A 125 -12.49 4.08 -4.20
N ARG A 126 -12.92 5.26 -3.76
CA ARG A 126 -13.85 6.10 -4.51
C ARG A 126 -13.22 6.58 -5.82
N ILE A 127 -11.97 7.02 -5.77
CA ILE A 127 -11.26 7.46 -6.98
C ILE A 127 -11.04 6.28 -7.93
N LEU A 128 -10.62 5.14 -7.38
CA LEU A 128 -10.38 3.93 -8.19
C LEU A 128 -11.66 3.42 -8.84
N LYS A 129 -12.80 3.55 -8.16
CA LYS A 129 -14.10 3.16 -8.73
C LYS A 129 -14.40 3.91 -10.03
N GLY A 130 -13.95 5.16 -10.12
CA GLY A 130 -14.11 5.96 -11.33
C GLY A 130 -13.16 5.58 -12.47
N LYS A 131 -12.11 4.83 -12.17
CA LYS A 131 -11.09 4.43 -13.15
C LYS A 131 -11.27 3.01 -13.63
N ILE A 132 -11.76 2.11 -12.80
CA ILE A 132 -11.69 0.67 -13.05
C ILE A 132 -12.99 0.16 -13.65
N ASN A 133 -12.84 -0.60 -14.74
CA ASN A 133 -13.96 -1.33 -15.35
C ASN A 133 -14.09 -2.68 -14.67
N VAL A 134 -15.27 -2.96 -14.16
CA VAL A 134 -15.62 -4.22 -13.49
C VAL A 134 -16.69 -4.93 -14.30
N ASN A 135 -16.35 -5.38 -15.45
CA ASN A 135 -17.30 -6.11 -16.29
C ASN A 135 -17.05 -7.61 -16.21
#